data_b8282f28996b8851b9215ccc2bdfa98a
#
_entry.id   b8282f28996b8851b9215ccc2bdfa98a
#
_cell.length_a   1.000
_cell.length_b   1.000
_cell.length_c   1.000
_cell.angle_alpha   90.00
_cell.angle_beta   90.00
_cell.angle_gamma   90.00
#
_symmetry.space_group_name_H-M   'P 1'
#
loop_
_entity.id
_entity.type
_entity.pdbx_description
1 polymer ?
#
loop_
_entity_poly.entity_id
_entity_poly.type
_entity_poly.pdbx_seq_one_letter_code
_entity_poly.pdbx_strand_id
1 'polypeptide(L)'
;MAPSNAARMQPDPDGDFPDRMTIRYVDGSAPASLWPDPEAAARRAGFRVVDRQVVPTARILAALSTALDLTEGQVPGHALRTCYLATRLADAVGLREADRETLFSAALLKDAGCSSNAAAITRLFGADDIVLKGRQATTDRGLLAYAAFTIRSLPATEPLPLRIRRLIHIGLTGSREQHQIEQLRCERGAAIARKAGFGEPVGAAILDLHEHWDGGGQPRGLRGAAIDPLARILAACQGLDIYVSTRSRADGIRVLSERRGTWYEPDVVDALLEACARGLLDDLLAPDIAARTFALEPGGP
;
A
#
# COMPACT_ATOMS: atom_id res chain seq x y z
N MET A 1 23.92 -19.86 -43.00
CA MET A 1 24.52 -19.01 -41.97
C MET A 1 23.65 -17.78 -41.86
N ALA A 2 22.82 -17.70 -40.84
CA ALA A 2 21.99 -16.52 -40.56
C ALA A 2 22.76 -15.59 -39.63
N PRO A 3 22.80 -14.25 -39.87
CA PRO A 3 23.50 -13.34 -38.98
C PRO A 3 22.73 -13.20 -37.66
N SER A 4 23.45 -13.33 -36.55
CA SER A 4 22.93 -13.08 -35.21
C SER A 4 22.69 -11.58 -35.02
N ASN A 5 21.44 -11.16 -34.94
CA ASN A 5 21.07 -9.80 -34.51
C ASN A 5 21.34 -9.64 -33.01
N ALA A 6 22.50 -9.14 -32.66
CA ALA A 6 22.85 -8.78 -31.31
C ALA A 6 22.40 -7.30 -31.06
N ALA A 7 21.40 -7.12 -30.21
CA ALA A 7 21.04 -5.80 -29.71
C ALA A 7 22.16 -5.27 -28.80
N ARG A 8 22.76 -4.11 -29.15
CA ARG A 8 23.73 -3.42 -28.29
C ARG A 8 23.00 -2.32 -27.49
N MET A 9 23.13 -2.36 -26.18
CA MET A 9 22.78 -1.24 -25.28
C MET A 9 23.84 -0.14 -25.44
N GLN A 10 23.42 1.07 -25.77
CA GLN A 10 24.27 2.27 -25.67
C GLN A 10 23.64 3.24 -24.66
N PRO A 11 24.45 3.87 -23.78
CA PRO A 11 23.96 4.92 -22.89
C PRO A 11 23.61 6.18 -23.68
N ASP A 12 22.59 6.92 -23.19
CA ASP A 12 22.16 8.19 -23.74
C ASP A 12 23.27 9.25 -23.56
N PRO A 13 23.64 10.01 -24.60
CA PRO A 13 24.74 10.98 -24.54
C PRO A 13 24.45 12.22 -23.68
N ASP A 14 23.22 12.48 -23.25
CA ASP A 14 22.83 13.70 -22.55
C ASP A 14 22.72 13.60 -21.00
N GLY A 15 23.08 12.43 -20.41
CA GLY A 15 23.38 12.33 -18.97
C GLY A 15 22.22 12.52 -17.99
N ASP A 16 20.99 12.62 -18.45
CA ASP A 16 19.82 12.63 -17.61
C ASP A 16 19.34 11.18 -17.35
N PHE A 17 18.95 10.88 -16.10
CA PHE A 17 18.50 9.53 -15.69
C PHE A 17 17.45 9.01 -16.66
N PRO A 18 17.57 7.77 -17.16
CA PRO A 18 16.74 7.29 -18.27
C PRO A 18 15.32 7.00 -17.80
N ASP A 19 14.43 7.93 -17.99
CA ASP A 19 12.99 7.72 -17.88
C ASP A 19 12.42 6.90 -19.05
N ARG A 20 13.25 6.61 -20.06
CA ARG A 20 12.90 5.75 -21.20
C ARG A 20 14.09 4.92 -21.66
N MET A 21 13.99 3.63 -21.43
CA MET A 21 14.86 2.67 -22.07
C MET A 21 14.47 2.57 -23.57
N THR A 22 15.14 3.35 -24.42
CA THR A 22 14.91 3.30 -25.85
C THR A 22 15.83 2.26 -26.47
N ILE A 23 15.28 1.17 -26.96
CA ILE A 23 16.02 0.16 -27.73
C ILE A 23 16.09 0.67 -29.18
N ARG A 24 17.27 1.06 -29.64
CA ARG A 24 17.50 1.39 -31.04
C ARG A 24 18.03 0.16 -31.78
N TYR A 25 17.40 -0.15 -32.88
CA TYR A 25 17.86 -1.22 -33.81
C TYR A 25 18.80 -0.62 -34.86
N VAL A 26 19.88 -1.34 -35.19
CA VAL A 26 20.98 -0.87 -36.05
C VAL A 26 20.55 -0.70 -37.51
N ASP A 27 19.42 -1.30 -37.91
CA ASP A 27 18.88 -1.30 -39.28
C ASP A 27 17.63 -0.42 -39.49
N GLY A 28 17.23 0.31 -38.47
CA GLY A 28 16.04 1.22 -38.56
C GLY A 28 14.68 0.51 -38.64
N SER A 29 14.65 -0.82 -38.65
CA SER A 29 13.39 -1.59 -38.61
C SER A 29 12.99 -1.87 -37.16
N ALA A 30 11.94 -1.20 -36.68
CA ALA A 30 11.30 -1.62 -35.44
C ALA A 30 10.63 -2.99 -35.69
N PRO A 31 10.92 -4.03 -34.88
CA PRO A 31 10.16 -5.26 -34.99
C PRO A 31 8.70 -4.93 -34.65
N ALA A 32 7.80 -5.56 -35.38
CA ALA A 32 6.37 -5.50 -35.14
C ALA A 32 6.07 -6.08 -33.75
N SER A 33 6.20 -5.27 -32.71
CA SER A 33 6.09 -5.52 -31.28
C SER A 33 7.17 -6.43 -30.68
N LEU A 34 7.84 -5.97 -29.61
CA LEU A 34 8.74 -6.76 -28.73
C LEU A 34 8.00 -7.93 -28.04
N TRP A 35 6.68 -7.91 -28.08
CA TRP A 35 5.80 -8.95 -27.58
C TRP A 35 5.05 -9.55 -28.78
N PRO A 36 5.25 -10.83 -29.09
CA PRO A 36 4.44 -11.49 -30.10
C PRO A 36 2.97 -11.32 -29.70
N ASP A 37 2.12 -11.03 -30.69
CA ASP A 37 0.68 -11.01 -30.49
C ASP A 37 0.30 -12.23 -29.65
N PRO A 38 -0.21 -12.04 -28.42
CA PRO A 38 -0.49 -13.14 -27.50
C PRO A 38 -1.50 -14.12 -28.08
N GLU A 39 -2.40 -13.67 -28.94
CA GLU A 39 -3.33 -14.55 -29.64
C GLU A 39 -2.63 -15.40 -30.72
N ALA A 40 -1.69 -14.81 -31.43
CA ALA A 40 -0.93 -15.56 -32.44
C ALA A 40 0.06 -16.54 -31.77
N ALA A 41 0.61 -16.20 -30.60
CA ALA A 41 1.43 -17.09 -29.80
C ALA A 41 0.60 -18.25 -29.23
N ALA A 42 -0.57 -17.99 -28.68
CA ALA A 42 -1.48 -19.00 -28.16
C ALA A 42 -1.96 -19.96 -29.27
N ARG A 43 -2.34 -19.43 -30.45
CA ARG A 43 -2.71 -20.26 -31.62
C ARG A 43 -1.56 -21.17 -32.08
N ARG A 44 -0.32 -20.66 -32.10
CA ARG A 44 0.86 -21.48 -32.45
C ARG A 44 1.14 -22.57 -31.42
N ALA A 45 0.82 -22.32 -30.14
CA ALA A 45 0.96 -23.29 -29.07
C ALA A 45 -0.24 -24.26 -28.96
N GLY A 46 -1.20 -24.20 -29.89
CA GLY A 46 -2.37 -25.10 -29.91
C GLY A 46 -3.47 -24.73 -28.91
N PHE A 47 -3.41 -23.56 -28.28
CA PHE A 47 -4.47 -23.07 -27.40
C PHE A 47 -5.59 -22.45 -28.21
N ARG A 48 -6.84 -22.83 -27.90
CA ARG A 48 -8.02 -22.14 -28.36
C ARG A 48 -8.16 -20.85 -27.57
N VAL A 49 -8.10 -19.69 -28.22
CA VAL A 49 -8.49 -18.42 -27.62
C VAL A 49 -10.01 -18.46 -27.45
N VAL A 50 -10.48 -18.79 -26.27
CA VAL A 50 -11.90 -18.78 -25.92
C VAL A 50 -12.16 -17.40 -25.33
N ASP A 51 -13.07 -16.70 -25.94
CA ASP A 51 -13.71 -15.43 -25.55
C ASP A 51 -12.88 -14.47 -24.67
N ARG A 52 -12.68 -13.23 -25.14
CA ARG A 52 -12.05 -12.16 -24.35
C ARG A 52 -12.97 -11.81 -23.19
N GLN A 53 -12.79 -12.41 -22.04
CA GLN A 53 -13.39 -11.90 -20.83
C GLN A 53 -12.67 -10.59 -20.45
N VAL A 54 -13.39 -9.48 -20.53
CA VAL A 54 -12.94 -8.20 -19.97
C VAL A 54 -12.97 -8.36 -18.44
N VAL A 55 -11.79 -8.41 -17.84
CA VAL A 55 -11.67 -8.43 -16.37
C VAL A 55 -11.71 -6.99 -15.87
N PRO A 56 -12.68 -6.59 -15.03
CA PRO A 56 -12.71 -5.25 -14.45
C PRO A 56 -11.40 -4.91 -13.73
N THR A 57 -10.93 -3.68 -13.89
CA THR A 57 -9.66 -3.20 -13.29
C THR A 57 -9.64 -3.40 -11.78
N ALA A 58 -10.75 -3.15 -11.09
CA ALA A 58 -10.87 -3.37 -9.65
C ALA A 58 -10.57 -4.82 -9.23
N ARG A 59 -10.95 -5.81 -10.02
CA ARG A 59 -10.65 -7.22 -9.72
C ARG A 59 -9.16 -7.53 -9.85
N ILE A 60 -8.47 -6.93 -10.83
CA ILE A 60 -7.02 -7.06 -10.99
C ILE A 60 -6.32 -6.40 -9.81
N LEU A 61 -6.74 -5.19 -9.43
CA LEU A 61 -6.21 -4.48 -8.28
C LEU A 61 -6.42 -5.24 -6.98
N ALA A 62 -7.59 -5.82 -6.78
CA ALA A 62 -7.90 -6.62 -5.59
C ALA A 62 -7.06 -7.90 -5.51
N ALA A 63 -6.80 -8.58 -6.61
CA ALA A 63 -5.90 -9.72 -6.63
C ALA A 63 -4.46 -9.31 -6.27
N LEU A 64 -3.98 -8.19 -6.85
CA LEU A 64 -2.68 -7.63 -6.52
C LEU A 64 -2.60 -7.22 -5.05
N SER A 65 -3.59 -6.49 -4.53
CA SER A 65 -3.61 -6.03 -3.14
C SER A 65 -3.65 -7.19 -2.15
N THR A 66 -4.38 -8.27 -2.44
CA THR A 66 -4.38 -9.48 -1.61
C THR A 66 -2.98 -10.12 -1.54
N ALA A 67 -2.24 -10.15 -2.66
CA ALA A 67 -0.86 -10.61 -2.65
C ALA A 67 0.06 -9.68 -1.84
N LEU A 68 -0.16 -8.37 -1.90
CA LEU A 68 0.57 -7.38 -1.11
C LEU A 68 0.26 -7.49 0.40
N ASP A 69 -0.99 -7.75 0.81
CA ASP A 69 -1.36 -8.01 2.21
C ASP A 69 -0.46 -9.11 2.82
N LEU A 70 -0.19 -10.18 2.07
CA LEU A 70 0.68 -11.28 2.53
C LEU A 70 2.13 -10.82 2.71
N THR A 71 2.64 -9.96 1.84
CA THR A 71 4.02 -9.44 1.94
C THR A 71 4.18 -8.41 3.07
N GLU A 72 3.07 -7.84 3.52
CA GLU A 72 3.04 -6.88 4.63
C GLU A 72 2.72 -7.51 5.99
N GLY A 73 2.51 -8.83 6.03
CA GLY A 73 2.11 -9.52 7.26
C GLY A 73 0.74 -9.07 7.78
N GLN A 74 -0.11 -8.56 6.89
CA GLN A 74 -1.47 -8.17 7.20
C GLN A 74 -2.43 -9.37 7.09
N VAL A 75 -3.56 -9.28 7.74
CA VAL A 75 -4.63 -10.27 7.57
C VAL A 75 -5.13 -10.20 6.13
N PRO A 76 -5.13 -11.31 5.36
CA PRO A 76 -5.57 -11.32 3.97
C PRO A 76 -6.92 -10.62 3.78
N GLY A 77 -7.03 -9.78 2.75
CA GLY A 77 -8.18 -8.92 2.49
C GLY A 77 -8.16 -7.58 3.23
N HIS A 78 -7.03 -7.21 3.87
CA HIS A 78 -6.86 -5.93 4.54
C HIS A 78 -7.15 -4.74 3.60
N ALA A 79 -6.58 -4.74 2.40
CA ALA A 79 -6.81 -3.67 1.43
C ALA A 79 -8.28 -3.62 0.96
N LEU A 80 -8.93 -4.77 0.76
CA LEU A 80 -10.35 -4.86 0.40
C LEU A 80 -11.25 -4.32 1.51
N ARG A 81 -11.01 -4.71 2.75
CA ARG A 81 -11.79 -4.22 3.91
C ARG A 81 -11.56 -2.73 4.13
N THR A 82 -10.34 -2.24 3.98
CA THR A 82 -10.04 -0.79 4.00
C THR A 82 -10.79 -0.05 2.90
N CYS A 83 -10.82 -0.59 1.67
CA CYS A 83 -11.56 -0.03 0.55
C CYS A 83 -13.07 0.00 0.84
N TYR A 84 -13.64 -1.10 1.34
CA TYR A 84 -15.04 -1.17 1.77
C TYR A 84 -15.39 -0.09 2.78
N LEU A 85 -14.61 0.03 3.86
CA LEU A 85 -14.82 1.04 4.90
C LEU A 85 -14.75 2.47 4.33
N ALA A 86 -13.71 2.75 3.54
CA ALA A 86 -13.47 4.06 2.97
C ALA A 86 -14.59 4.48 2.01
N THR A 87 -15.03 3.57 1.13
CA THR A 87 -16.10 3.85 0.16
C THR A 87 -17.45 4.03 0.87
N ARG A 88 -17.78 3.20 1.86
CA ARG A 88 -18.99 3.35 2.67
C ARG A 88 -19.01 4.65 3.47
N LEU A 89 -17.85 5.06 3.99
CA LEU A 89 -17.72 6.35 4.66
C LEU A 89 -17.88 7.50 3.67
N ALA A 90 -17.26 7.41 2.48
CA ALA A 90 -17.38 8.40 1.42
C ALA A 90 -18.83 8.63 0.99
N ASP A 91 -19.63 7.56 0.89
CA ASP A 91 -21.08 7.64 0.64
C ASP A 91 -21.80 8.38 1.78
N ALA A 92 -21.47 8.04 3.04
CA ALA A 92 -22.14 8.60 4.20
C ALA A 92 -21.86 10.10 4.39
N VAL A 93 -20.66 10.58 4.00
CA VAL A 93 -20.30 12.01 4.08
C VAL A 93 -20.54 12.77 2.78
N GLY A 94 -21.06 12.10 1.73
CA GLY A 94 -21.45 12.75 0.47
C GLY A 94 -20.28 13.23 -0.36
N LEU A 95 -19.16 12.46 -0.45
CA LEU A 95 -18.05 12.80 -1.34
C LEU A 95 -18.50 12.81 -2.81
N ARG A 96 -17.89 13.69 -3.61
CA ARG A 96 -18.11 13.75 -5.06
C ARG A 96 -17.65 12.44 -5.72
N GLU A 97 -18.27 12.07 -6.83
CA GLU A 97 -17.97 10.83 -7.55
C GLU A 97 -16.48 10.69 -7.89
N ALA A 98 -15.85 11.73 -8.41
CA ALA A 98 -14.41 11.72 -8.75
C ALA A 98 -13.50 11.48 -7.53
N ASP A 99 -13.90 11.97 -6.34
CA ASP A 99 -13.17 11.74 -5.10
C ASP A 99 -13.37 10.30 -4.60
N ARG A 100 -14.56 9.73 -4.82
CA ARG A 100 -14.89 8.33 -4.51
C ARG A 100 -14.12 7.36 -5.39
N GLU A 101 -14.02 7.61 -6.71
CA GLU A 101 -13.18 6.84 -7.64
C GLU A 101 -11.71 6.87 -7.23
N THR A 102 -11.22 8.06 -6.87
CA THR A 102 -9.86 8.25 -6.37
C THR A 102 -9.61 7.46 -5.09
N LEU A 103 -10.53 7.55 -4.12
CA LEU A 103 -10.42 6.88 -2.84
C LEU A 103 -10.46 5.35 -2.98
N PHE A 104 -11.36 4.84 -3.83
CA PHE A 104 -11.48 3.41 -4.13
C PHE A 104 -10.18 2.85 -4.71
N SER A 105 -9.64 3.53 -5.73
CA SER A 105 -8.37 3.12 -6.37
C SER A 105 -7.19 3.24 -5.41
N ALA A 106 -7.11 4.33 -4.63
CA ALA A 106 -6.06 4.53 -3.64
C ALA A 106 -6.08 3.44 -2.54
N ALA A 107 -7.27 3.04 -2.08
CA ALA A 107 -7.42 1.99 -1.07
C ALA A 107 -6.88 0.64 -1.54
N LEU A 108 -7.11 0.26 -2.80
CA LEU A 108 -6.60 -0.98 -3.36
C LEU A 108 -5.11 -0.94 -3.71
N LEU A 109 -4.55 0.24 -3.97
CA LEU A 109 -3.14 0.43 -4.34
C LEU A 109 -2.24 0.90 -3.20
N LYS A 110 -2.79 1.22 -2.02
CA LYS A 110 -2.06 1.84 -0.91
C LYS A 110 -0.77 1.12 -0.50
N ASP A 111 -0.75 -0.19 -0.63
CA ASP A 111 0.39 -1.03 -0.23
C ASP A 111 1.33 -1.39 -1.40
N ALA A 112 1.13 -0.83 -2.60
CA ALA A 112 1.95 -1.14 -3.78
C ALA A 112 3.45 -0.83 -3.60
N GLY A 113 3.81 0.12 -2.75
CA GLY A 113 5.20 0.47 -2.42
C GLY A 113 5.86 -0.39 -1.34
N CYS A 114 5.10 -1.21 -0.64
CA CYS A 114 5.52 -1.86 0.60
C CYS A 114 6.58 -2.94 0.43
N SER A 115 6.54 -3.71 -0.65
CA SER A 115 7.53 -4.78 -0.93
C SER A 115 8.97 -4.28 -1.05
N SER A 116 9.17 -2.98 -1.27
CA SER A 116 10.49 -2.39 -1.43
C SER A 116 11.33 -2.31 -0.14
N ASN A 117 10.73 -2.55 1.02
CA ASN A 117 11.33 -2.30 2.33
C ASN A 117 11.87 -3.56 3.02
N ALA A 118 11.54 -4.75 2.52
CA ALA A 118 11.89 -6.03 3.14
C ALA A 118 13.38 -6.12 3.51
N ALA A 119 14.27 -5.84 2.56
CA ALA A 119 15.71 -5.91 2.80
C ALA A 119 16.22 -4.88 3.83
N ALA A 120 15.62 -3.69 3.90
CA ALA A 120 16.00 -2.66 4.86
C ALA A 120 15.56 -3.04 6.29
N ILE A 121 14.32 -3.51 6.44
CA ILE A 121 13.77 -3.97 7.71
C ILE A 121 14.55 -5.18 8.24
N THR A 122 14.79 -6.18 7.40
CA THR A 122 15.58 -7.37 7.78
C THR A 122 17.00 -6.99 8.20
N ARG A 123 17.63 -6.03 7.52
CA ARG A 123 18.98 -5.55 7.90
C ARG A 123 18.98 -4.86 9.27
N LEU A 124 17.98 -4.02 9.52
CA LEU A 124 17.87 -3.26 10.76
C LEU A 124 17.62 -4.17 11.97
N PHE A 125 16.65 -5.06 11.89
CA PHE A 125 16.23 -5.91 12.99
C PHE A 125 16.88 -7.29 13.02
N GLY A 126 17.40 -7.79 11.90
CA GLY A 126 17.95 -9.15 11.78
C GLY A 126 16.88 -10.24 11.82
N ALA A 127 15.61 -9.90 11.61
CA ALA A 127 14.47 -10.80 11.68
C ALA A 127 13.62 -10.70 10.40
N ASP A 128 12.67 -11.64 10.26
CA ASP A 128 11.74 -11.69 9.14
C ASP A 128 10.88 -10.41 9.09
N ASP A 129 10.91 -9.72 7.94
CA ASP A 129 10.24 -8.44 7.73
C ASP A 129 8.72 -8.54 7.79
N ILE A 130 8.13 -9.65 7.32
CA ILE A 130 6.67 -9.88 7.34
C ILE A 130 6.17 -9.93 8.78
N VAL A 131 6.86 -10.69 9.64
CA VAL A 131 6.52 -10.79 11.07
C VAL A 131 6.67 -9.44 11.77
N LEU A 132 7.72 -8.69 11.42
CA LEU A 132 7.98 -7.37 12.01
C LEU A 132 6.92 -6.35 11.63
N LYS A 133 6.56 -6.28 10.35
CA LYS A 133 5.52 -5.39 9.84
C LYS A 133 4.16 -5.68 10.48
N GLY A 134 3.75 -6.94 10.55
CA GLY A 134 2.51 -7.34 11.22
C GLY A 134 2.46 -6.93 12.69
N ARG A 135 3.57 -7.06 13.43
CA ARG A 135 3.66 -6.60 14.83
C ARG A 135 3.67 -5.09 14.95
N GLN A 136 4.35 -4.39 14.05
CA GLN A 136 4.45 -2.93 14.05
C GLN A 136 3.07 -2.28 13.81
N ALA A 137 2.23 -2.86 12.98
CA ALA A 137 0.89 -2.36 12.66
C ALA A 137 0.00 -2.15 13.89
N THR A 138 0.21 -2.95 14.96
CA THR A 138 -0.54 -2.88 16.21
C THR A 138 0.25 -2.28 17.38
N THR A 139 1.44 -1.73 17.13
CA THR A 139 2.30 -1.14 18.17
C THR A 139 2.04 0.36 18.28
N ASP A 140 1.79 0.83 19.51
CA ASP A 140 1.61 2.26 19.76
C ASP A 140 2.94 3.02 19.63
N ARG A 141 2.86 4.27 19.16
CA ARG A 141 4.02 5.15 19.03
C ARG A 141 4.33 5.83 20.36
N GLY A 142 5.08 5.15 21.19
CA GLY A 142 5.64 5.71 22.41
C GLY A 142 7.06 5.17 22.62
N LEU A 143 7.94 5.95 23.27
CA LEU A 143 9.34 5.54 23.49
C LEU A 143 9.41 4.15 24.16
N LEU A 144 8.57 3.91 25.16
CA LEU A 144 8.50 2.63 25.86
C LEU A 144 7.93 1.50 24.99
N ALA A 145 6.88 1.79 24.22
CA ALA A 145 6.27 0.82 23.30
C ALA A 145 7.24 0.45 22.18
N TYR A 146 7.95 1.44 21.62
CA TYR A 146 8.96 1.21 20.60
C TYR A 146 10.18 0.44 21.15
N ALA A 147 10.63 0.76 22.36
CA ALA A 147 11.71 0.02 23.01
C ALA A 147 11.32 -1.45 23.27
N ALA A 148 10.12 -1.67 23.79
CA ALA A 148 9.59 -3.02 24.01
C ALA A 148 9.41 -3.80 22.68
N PHE A 149 8.90 -3.15 21.64
CA PHE A 149 8.82 -3.72 20.29
C PHE A 149 10.21 -4.11 19.78
N THR A 150 11.18 -3.19 19.84
CA THR A 150 12.56 -3.44 19.40
C THR A 150 13.18 -4.64 20.09
N ILE A 151 13.10 -4.70 21.43
CA ILE A 151 13.68 -5.80 22.23
C ILE A 151 13.04 -7.14 21.85
N ARG A 152 11.70 -7.17 21.67
CA ARG A 152 10.95 -8.39 21.30
C ARG A 152 11.14 -8.81 19.83
N SER A 153 11.59 -7.88 18.99
CA SER A 153 11.80 -8.11 17.56
C SER A 153 13.18 -8.66 17.23
N LEU A 154 14.14 -8.56 18.15
CA LEU A 154 15.47 -9.13 17.94
C LEU A 154 15.44 -10.65 18.07
N PRO A 155 16.12 -11.41 17.17
CA PRO A 155 16.18 -12.85 17.24
C PRO A 155 16.77 -13.36 18.57
N ALA A 156 16.03 -14.22 19.27
CA ALA A 156 16.51 -14.81 20.51
C ALA A 156 17.73 -15.73 20.30
N THR A 157 17.91 -16.21 19.08
CA THR A 157 19.03 -17.08 18.67
C THR A 157 20.33 -16.33 18.41
N GLU A 158 20.30 -15.01 18.28
CA GLU A 158 21.55 -14.21 18.14
C GLU A 158 22.34 -14.16 19.47
N PRO A 159 23.69 -14.22 19.39
CA PRO A 159 24.54 -14.03 20.56
C PRO A 159 24.28 -12.68 21.25
N LEU A 160 24.29 -12.66 22.57
CA LEU A 160 24.00 -11.46 23.37
C LEU A 160 24.81 -10.21 22.97
N PRO A 161 26.11 -10.27 22.63
CA PRO A 161 26.85 -9.10 22.19
C PRO A 161 26.30 -8.48 20.88
N LEU A 162 25.85 -9.30 19.94
CA LEU A 162 25.25 -8.83 18.70
C LEU A 162 23.88 -8.18 18.95
N ARG A 163 23.06 -8.74 19.83
CA ARG A 163 21.78 -8.16 20.24
C ARG A 163 21.97 -6.79 20.89
N ILE A 164 22.94 -6.66 21.79
CA ILE A 164 23.27 -5.37 22.43
C ILE A 164 23.73 -4.35 21.38
N ARG A 165 24.62 -4.75 20.46
CA ARG A 165 25.08 -3.88 19.38
C ARG A 165 23.91 -3.39 18.48
N ARG A 166 22.97 -4.28 18.14
CA ARG A 166 21.76 -3.89 17.37
C ARG A 166 20.88 -2.92 18.16
N LEU A 167 20.65 -3.17 19.45
CA LEU A 167 19.86 -2.26 20.30
C LEU A 167 20.47 -0.87 20.33
N ILE A 168 21.79 -0.77 20.49
CA ILE A 168 22.50 0.52 20.47
C ILE A 168 22.35 1.18 19.08
N HIS A 169 22.54 0.42 18.01
CA HIS A 169 22.40 0.92 16.64
C HIS A 169 20.97 1.44 16.39
N ILE A 170 19.94 0.66 16.70
CA ILE A 170 18.54 1.07 16.55
C ILE A 170 18.22 2.27 17.44
N GLY A 171 18.77 2.34 18.66
CA GLY A 171 18.60 3.49 19.54
C GLY A 171 19.18 4.78 18.97
N LEU A 172 20.29 4.70 18.24
CA LEU A 172 20.99 5.86 17.67
C LEU A 172 20.47 6.27 16.28
N THR A 173 20.09 5.32 15.46
CA THR A 173 19.77 5.55 14.03
C THR A 173 18.34 5.16 13.65
N GLY A 174 17.67 4.37 14.47
CA GLY A 174 16.40 3.70 14.10
C GLY A 174 15.29 4.65 13.69
N SER A 175 15.17 5.81 14.34
CA SER A 175 14.15 6.80 13.95
C SER A 175 14.40 7.37 12.55
N ARG A 176 15.66 7.63 12.21
CA ARG A 176 16.05 8.14 10.89
C ARG A 176 15.89 7.07 9.80
N GLU A 177 16.31 5.85 10.09
CA GLU A 177 16.20 4.72 9.16
C GLU A 177 14.72 4.36 8.93
N GLN A 178 13.91 4.37 9.98
CA GLN A 178 12.46 4.16 9.86
C GLN A 178 11.81 5.25 9.01
N HIS A 179 12.17 6.51 9.20
CA HIS A 179 11.67 7.61 8.38
C HIS A 179 12.02 7.41 6.90
N GLN A 180 13.26 7.02 6.57
CA GLN A 180 13.67 6.73 5.20
C GLN A 180 12.90 5.54 4.59
N ILE A 181 12.65 4.51 5.38
CA ILE A 181 11.86 3.33 4.97
C ILE A 181 10.43 3.75 4.63
N GLU A 182 9.78 4.53 5.50
CA GLU A 182 8.40 5.01 5.27
C GLU A 182 8.33 5.96 4.07
N GLN A 183 9.27 6.89 3.96
CA GLN A 183 9.37 7.80 2.82
C GLN A 183 9.47 7.04 1.50
N LEU A 184 10.41 6.10 1.40
CA LEU A 184 10.62 5.31 0.19
C LEU A 184 9.37 4.49 -0.18
N ARG A 185 8.69 3.93 0.81
CA ARG A 185 7.44 3.17 0.64
C ARG A 185 6.33 4.05 0.05
N CYS A 186 6.07 5.20 0.65
CA CYS A 186 5.02 6.13 0.20
C CYS A 186 5.33 6.68 -1.21
N GLU A 187 6.57 7.13 -1.45
CA GLU A 187 6.99 7.65 -2.75
C GLU A 187 6.87 6.60 -3.87
N ARG A 188 7.30 5.36 -3.60
CA ARG A 188 7.18 4.26 -4.56
C ARG A 188 5.73 3.86 -4.82
N GLY A 189 4.91 3.79 -3.78
CA GLY A 189 3.47 3.51 -3.92
C GLY A 189 2.79 4.53 -4.80
N ALA A 190 3.01 5.82 -4.53
CA ALA A 190 2.51 6.92 -5.33
C ALA A 190 3.02 6.87 -6.79
N ALA A 191 4.32 6.59 -6.98
CA ALA A 191 4.90 6.48 -8.33
C ALA A 191 4.33 5.30 -9.12
N ILE A 192 4.08 4.15 -8.46
CA ILE A 192 3.43 2.98 -9.08
C ILE A 192 2.02 3.34 -9.52
N ALA A 193 1.21 3.98 -8.66
CA ALA A 193 -0.15 4.40 -9.00
C ALA A 193 -0.17 5.33 -10.21
N ARG A 194 0.71 6.34 -10.25
CA ARG A 194 0.84 7.27 -11.39
C ARG A 194 1.24 6.55 -12.68
N LYS A 195 2.25 5.67 -12.63
CA LYS A 195 2.71 4.89 -13.79
C LYS A 195 1.67 3.90 -14.29
N ALA A 196 0.83 3.39 -13.41
CA ALA A 196 -0.31 2.54 -13.76
C ALA A 196 -1.51 3.31 -14.34
N GLY A 197 -1.44 4.64 -14.43
CA GLY A 197 -2.46 5.48 -15.07
C GLY A 197 -3.56 5.99 -14.14
N PHE A 198 -3.44 5.82 -12.80
CA PHE A 198 -4.47 6.28 -11.85
C PHE A 198 -4.41 7.79 -11.53
N GLY A 199 -3.43 8.50 -12.07
CA GLY A 199 -3.33 9.95 -11.96
C GLY A 199 -2.77 10.45 -10.62
N GLU A 200 -2.62 11.80 -10.55
CA GLU A 200 -2.02 12.49 -9.41
C GLU A 200 -2.84 12.38 -8.12
N PRO A 201 -4.20 12.48 -8.13
CA PRO A 201 -4.98 12.41 -6.88
C PRO A 201 -4.80 11.08 -6.12
N VAL A 202 -4.76 9.95 -6.84
CA VAL A 202 -4.50 8.62 -6.23
C VAL A 202 -3.08 8.58 -5.65
N GLY A 203 -2.09 9.11 -6.39
CA GLY A 203 -0.71 9.20 -5.92
C GLY A 203 -0.58 10.06 -4.66
N ALA A 204 -1.27 11.20 -4.58
CA ALA A 204 -1.27 12.08 -3.41
C ALA A 204 -1.87 11.40 -2.17
N ALA A 205 -3.03 10.75 -2.32
CA ALA A 205 -3.67 10.01 -1.23
C ALA A 205 -2.76 8.88 -0.67
N ILE A 206 -2.04 8.17 -1.55
CA ILE A 206 -1.08 7.13 -1.12
C ILE A 206 0.15 7.74 -0.44
N LEU A 207 0.65 8.87 -0.96
CA LEU A 207 1.84 9.54 -0.42
C LEU A 207 1.63 10.01 1.01
N ASP A 208 0.44 10.52 1.33
CA ASP A 208 0.09 11.09 2.63
C ASP A 208 -0.55 10.10 3.61
N LEU A 209 -0.72 8.85 3.21
CA LEU A 209 -1.44 7.83 3.99
C LEU A 209 -0.94 7.67 5.43
N HIS A 210 0.36 7.86 5.65
CA HIS A 210 0.99 7.68 6.97
C HIS A 210 1.26 9.00 7.70
N GLU A 211 0.74 10.12 7.18
CA GLU A 211 0.72 11.38 7.92
C GLU A 211 -0.28 11.31 9.08
N HIS A 212 0.00 12.05 10.14
CA HIS A 212 -0.88 12.15 11.31
C HIS A 212 -1.44 13.55 11.43
N TRP A 213 -2.67 13.66 11.91
CA TRP A 213 -3.36 14.94 12.06
C TRP A 213 -2.58 15.96 12.91
N ASP A 214 -1.86 15.49 13.92
CA ASP A 214 -1.03 16.31 14.81
C ASP A 214 0.37 16.64 14.25
N GLY A 215 0.73 16.14 13.07
CA GLY A 215 2.04 16.31 12.44
C GLY A 215 3.11 15.31 12.92
N GLY A 216 2.75 14.35 13.77
CA GLY A 216 3.64 13.27 14.22
C GLY A 216 3.79 12.13 13.23
N GLY A 217 3.17 12.22 12.05
CA GLY A 217 3.20 11.23 10.99
C GLY A 217 4.43 11.32 10.09
N GLN A 218 4.40 10.58 9.01
CA GLN A 218 5.47 10.47 8.01
C GLN A 218 4.85 10.31 6.61
N PRO A 219 5.56 10.61 5.51
CA PRO A 219 7.00 10.91 5.45
C PRO A 219 7.35 12.40 5.58
N ARG A 220 6.39 13.31 5.46
CA ARG A 220 6.64 14.76 5.36
C ARG A 220 6.34 15.53 6.65
N GLY A 221 5.70 14.89 7.63
CA GLY A 221 5.29 15.53 8.88
C GLY A 221 4.20 16.59 8.67
N LEU A 222 3.31 16.36 7.70
CA LEU A 222 2.18 17.26 7.43
C LEU A 222 1.20 17.28 8.59
N ARG A 223 0.52 18.42 8.77
CA ARG A 223 -0.40 18.62 9.88
C ARG A 223 -1.76 19.11 9.42
N GLY A 224 -2.81 18.54 10.00
CA GLY A 224 -4.18 19.02 9.82
C GLY A 224 -4.58 19.02 8.34
N ALA A 225 -5.12 20.16 7.89
CA ALA A 225 -5.62 20.33 6.53
C ALA A 225 -4.53 20.32 5.43
N ALA A 226 -3.24 20.31 5.79
CA ALA A 226 -2.16 20.15 4.81
C ALA A 226 -2.05 18.71 4.29
N ILE A 227 -2.62 17.72 5.01
CA ILE A 227 -2.70 16.33 4.59
C ILE A 227 -3.81 16.17 3.55
N ASP A 228 -3.57 15.40 2.50
CA ASP A 228 -4.59 15.10 1.49
C ASP A 228 -5.89 14.59 2.14
N PRO A 229 -7.08 15.12 1.79
CA PRO A 229 -8.34 14.77 2.44
C PRO A 229 -8.70 13.29 2.29
N LEU A 230 -8.37 12.66 1.16
CA LEU A 230 -8.63 11.23 0.93
C LEU A 230 -7.65 10.36 1.72
N ALA A 231 -6.40 10.80 1.89
CA ALA A 231 -5.44 10.15 2.76
C ALA A 231 -5.90 10.12 4.22
N ARG A 232 -6.51 11.21 4.72
CA ARG A 232 -7.07 11.28 6.10
C ARG A 232 -8.16 10.24 6.33
N ILE A 233 -9.08 10.08 5.35
CA ILE A 233 -10.12 9.05 5.37
C ILE A 233 -9.49 7.66 5.33
N LEU A 234 -8.58 7.44 4.39
CA LEU A 234 -7.95 6.15 4.16
C LEU A 234 -7.14 5.68 5.38
N ALA A 235 -6.40 6.59 6.02
CA ALA A 235 -5.64 6.31 7.25
C ALA A 235 -6.51 5.85 8.42
N ALA A 236 -7.65 6.50 8.65
CA ALA A 236 -8.58 6.13 9.70
C ALA A 236 -9.24 4.77 9.43
N CYS A 237 -9.68 4.52 8.18
CA CYS A 237 -10.27 3.25 7.77
C CYS A 237 -9.28 2.08 7.86
N GLN A 238 -8.03 2.30 7.40
CA GLN A 238 -6.95 1.31 7.52
C GLN A 238 -6.66 0.96 8.98
N GLY A 239 -6.55 1.99 9.83
CA GLY A 239 -6.32 1.78 11.25
C GLY A 239 -7.45 1.01 11.92
N LEU A 240 -8.70 1.34 11.61
CA LEU A 240 -9.88 0.62 12.12
C LEU A 240 -9.83 -0.87 11.69
N ASP A 241 -9.60 -1.16 10.41
CA ASP A 241 -9.53 -2.55 9.93
C ASP A 241 -8.43 -3.35 10.61
N ILE A 242 -7.23 -2.80 10.78
CA ILE A 242 -6.12 -3.49 11.44
C ILE A 242 -6.54 -4.02 12.82
N TYR A 243 -7.16 -3.20 13.65
CA TYR A 243 -7.55 -3.61 15.00
C TYR A 243 -8.79 -4.51 15.02
N VAL A 244 -9.76 -4.27 14.14
CA VAL A 244 -10.95 -5.14 14.01
C VAL A 244 -10.56 -6.54 13.55
N SER A 245 -9.70 -6.65 12.55
CA SER A 245 -9.31 -7.94 11.97
C SER A 245 -8.29 -8.74 12.79
N THR A 246 -7.44 -8.05 13.58
CA THR A 246 -6.41 -8.71 14.39
C THR A 246 -6.81 -8.92 15.86
N ARG A 247 -7.77 -8.17 16.37
CA ARG A 247 -8.20 -8.21 17.77
C ARG A 247 -9.72 -8.32 17.89
N SER A 248 -10.44 -7.17 17.92
CA SER A 248 -11.89 -7.15 18.04
C SER A 248 -12.48 -5.83 17.51
N ARG A 249 -13.80 -5.83 17.23
CA ARG A 249 -14.55 -4.61 16.91
C ARG A 249 -14.42 -3.56 18.01
N ALA A 250 -14.50 -3.98 19.26
CA ALA A 250 -14.38 -3.08 20.40
C ALA A 250 -12.99 -2.42 20.47
N ASP A 251 -11.92 -3.17 20.20
CA ASP A 251 -10.56 -2.62 20.14
C ASP A 251 -10.39 -1.65 18.98
N GLY A 252 -10.95 -1.97 17.79
CA GLY A 252 -10.93 -1.05 16.66
C GLY A 252 -11.60 0.30 16.97
N ILE A 253 -12.80 0.27 17.53
CA ILE A 253 -13.55 1.48 17.93
C ILE A 253 -12.80 2.24 19.02
N ARG A 254 -12.28 1.57 20.05
CA ARG A 254 -11.51 2.17 21.12
C ARG A 254 -10.27 2.91 20.59
N VAL A 255 -9.43 2.24 19.79
CA VAL A 255 -8.22 2.82 19.24
C VAL A 255 -8.52 3.98 18.29
N LEU A 256 -9.58 3.87 17.48
CA LEU A 256 -10.03 4.96 16.62
C LEU A 256 -10.36 6.21 17.46
N SER A 257 -11.10 6.03 18.57
CA SER A 257 -11.47 7.11 19.50
C SER A 257 -10.26 7.70 20.21
N GLU A 258 -9.33 6.87 20.70
CA GLU A 258 -8.11 7.30 21.40
C GLU A 258 -7.17 8.11 20.50
N ARG A 259 -7.20 7.85 19.19
CA ARG A 259 -6.35 8.54 18.20
C ARG A 259 -7.02 9.73 17.53
N ARG A 260 -8.23 10.07 17.91
CA ARG A 260 -8.97 11.26 17.46
C ARG A 260 -8.18 12.53 17.77
N GLY A 261 -7.95 13.38 16.76
CA GLY A 261 -7.22 14.64 16.90
C GLY A 261 -5.70 14.51 17.04
N THR A 262 -5.18 13.28 17.11
CA THR A 262 -3.75 12.99 17.08
C THR A 262 -3.34 12.32 15.76
N TRP A 263 -3.67 11.07 15.58
CA TRP A 263 -3.38 10.38 14.31
C TRP A 263 -4.41 10.71 13.24
N TYR A 264 -5.67 10.77 13.61
CA TYR A 264 -6.79 10.91 12.69
C TYR A 264 -7.52 12.24 12.87
N GLU A 265 -8.03 12.76 11.76
CA GLU A 265 -8.90 13.94 11.75
C GLU A 265 -10.14 13.71 12.61
N PRO A 266 -10.50 14.68 13.50
CA PRO A 266 -11.66 14.52 14.36
C PRO A 266 -12.97 14.24 13.62
N ASP A 267 -13.25 14.98 12.55
CA ASP A 267 -14.51 14.88 11.81
C ASP A 267 -14.61 13.52 11.07
N VAL A 268 -13.49 13.00 10.54
CA VAL A 268 -13.42 11.67 9.94
C VAL A 268 -13.69 10.58 10.99
N VAL A 269 -13.09 10.71 12.18
CA VAL A 269 -13.33 9.76 13.28
C VAL A 269 -14.78 9.77 13.72
N ASP A 270 -15.37 10.95 13.90
CA ASP A 270 -16.77 11.09 14.34
C ASP A 270 -17.73 10.47 13.33
N ALA A 271 -17.54 10.74 12.03
CA ALA A 271 -18.33 10.14 10.96
C ALA A 271 -18.15 8.61 10.89
N LEU A 272 -16.93 8.11 11.11
CA LEU A 272 -16.64 6.68 11.09
C LEU A 272 -17.25 5.96 12.29
N LEU A 273 -17.21 6.56 13.49
CA LEU A 273 -17.86 6.04 14.70
C LEU A 273 -19.38 6.00 14.54
N GLU A 274 -19.98 7.03 13.96
CA GLU A 274 -21.41 7.05 13.66
C GLU A 274 -21.79 5.96 12.65
N ALA A 275 -20.98 5.76 11.60
CA ALA A 275 -21.19 4.70 10.63
C ALA A 275 -21.05 3.30 11.29
N CYS A 276 -20.11 3.11 12.21
CA CYS A 276 -19.96 1.89 12.99
C CYS A 276 -21.20 1.62 13.87
N ALA A 277 -21.77 2.65 14.49
CA ALA A 277 -23.00 2.53 15.27
C ALA A 277 -24.21 2.14 14.41
N ARG A 278 -24.16 2.46 13.10
CA ARG A 278 -25.19 2.05 12.11
C ARG A 278 -24.90 0.70 11.43
N GLY A 279 -23.92 -0.07 11.92
CA GLY A 279 -23.67 -1.43 11.43
C GLY A 279 -22.58 -1.53 10.34
N LEU A 280 -21.75 -0.49 10.12
CA LEU A 280 -20.67 -0.53 9.11
C LEU A 280 -19.75 -1.75 9.26
N LEU A 281 -19.53 -2.22 10.48
CA LEU A 281 -18.64 -3.35 10.76
C LEU A 281 -19.32 -4.72 10.64
N ASP A 282 -20.64 -4.81 10.43
CA ASP A 282 -21.36 -6.08 10.48
C ASP A 282 -20.91 -7.06 9.39
N ASP A 283 -20.62 -6.53 8.22
CA ASP A 283 -20.19 -7.28 7.05
C ASP A 283 -18.66 -7.25 6.82
N LEU A 284 -17.89 -6.54 7.64
CA LEU A 284 -16.48 -6.29 7.38
C LEU A 284 -15.63 -7.57 7.30
N LEU A 285 -15.95 -8.56 8.12
CA LEU A 285 -15.25 -9.84 8.18
C LEU A 285 -16.01 -10.95 7.42
N ALA A 286 -17.01 -10.61 6.61
CA ALA A 286 -17.75 -11.58 5.82
C ALA A 286 -16.85 -12.24 4.75
N PRO A 287 -17.03 -13.54 4.48
CA PRO A 287 -16.23 -14.26 3.47
C PRO A 287 -16.34 -13.67 2.07
N ASP A 288 -17.43 -12.98 1.77
CA ASP A 288 -17.74 -12.36 0.49
C ASP A 288 -17.37 -10.86 0.42
N ILE A 289 -16.49 -10.38 1.31
CA ILE A 289 -16.09 -8.96 1.39
C ILE A 289 -15.61 -8.43 0.04
N ALA A 290 -14.94 -9.24 -0.77
CA ALA A 290 -14.50 -8.83 -2.11
C ALA A 290 -15.70 -8.49 -3.02
N ALA A 291 -16.74 -9.32 -3.03
CA ALA A 291 -17.95 -9.06 -3.82
C ALA A 291 -18.67 -7.80 -3.33
N ARG A 292 -18.75 -7.61 -2.01
CA ARG A 292 -19.34 -6.42 -1.40
C ARG A 292 -18.56 -5.14 -1.75
N THR A 293 -17.23 -5.23 -1.74
CA THR A 293 -16.37 -4.09 -2.13
C THR A 293 -16.56 -3.74 -3.61
N PHE A 294 -16.60 -4.74 -4.50
CA PHE A 294 -16.83 -4.49 -5.93
C PHE A 294 -18.22 -3.92 -6.25
N ALA A 295 -19.23 -4.27 -5.45
CA ALA A 295 -20.56 -3.67 -5.59
C ALA A 295 -20.60 -2.17 -5.26
N LEU A 296 -19.53 -1.65 -4.61
CA LEU A 296 -19.37 -0.23 -4.30
C LEU A 296 -18.43 0.49 -5.28
N GLU A 297 -17.93 -0.19 -6.33
CA GLU A 297 -17.03 0.42 -7.32
C GLU A 297 -17.73 1.62 -7.98
N PRO A 298 -17.18 2.85 -7.83
CA PRO A 298 -17.75 4.03 -8.46
C PRO A 298 -17.68 3.93 -9.99
N GLY A 299 -18.72 4.38 -10.69
CA GLY A 299 -18.76 4.27 -12.16
C GLY A 299 -18.88 2.84 -12.69
N GLY A 300 -19.12 1.85 -11.84
CA GLY A 300 -19.41 0.47 -12.23
C GLY A 300 -20.71 0.36 -13.04
N PRO A 301 -20.88 -0.72 -13.87
CA PRO A 301 -21.99 -0.87 -14.79
C PRO A 301 -23.35 -0.89 -14.12
#